data_aec5c6cf7697bbde29f15f8641f2c706
#
_entry.id   aec5c6cf7697bbde29f15f8641f2c706
#
_cell.length_a   1.000
_cell.length_b   1.000
_cell.length_c   1.000
_cell.angle_alpha   90.00
_cell.angle_beta   90.00
_cell.angle_gamma   90.00
#
_symmetry.space_group_name_H-M   'P 1'
#
loop_
_entity.id
_entity.type
_entity.pdbx_description
1 polymer ?
#
loop_
_entity_poly.entity_id
_entity_poly.type
_entity_poly.pdbx_seq_one_letter_code
_entity_poly.pdbx_strand_id
1 'polypeptide(L)'
;MKETLEYYYNLDIDNLEELDGKYHFKIENQDFFFVFYNRGLEELEDIIGVCNEMFLKGINVHEVIRNRDNSFLTKVNEYNYILFKVNNLSEEYDIFDMVNISNKLVLNNNKSSLYRNNWGSLWSDKIDFFEYQVRELVVEKNVVKSSFSYYVGLSENAISYVNNAILKYGGVSSGRIVLSHRRVFYPNYKLNYMNPLSFVFDLEVRDVAEYLKSMFFKKDIEYCLDELRSYLSIRKLNIYEYHMFYARLLYPSYYFDVYDSVMNKNVNEEELVKIVKRSNDYEKFLKKTYLEISKYVRLDKIDWIIEGH
;
A
#
# COMPACT_ATOMS: atom_id res chain seq x y z
N MET A 1 12.89 -15.99 -21.79
CA MET A 1 12.45 -14.61 -21.50
C MET A 1 13.27 -13.54 -22.24
N LYS A 2 14.61 -13.64 -22.30
CA LYS A 2 15.46 -12.70 -23.07
C LYS A 2 15.02 -12.58 -24.53
N GLU A 3 14.96 -13.69 -25.27
CA GLU A 3 14.52 -13.71 -26.67
C GLU A 3 13.12 -13.09 -26.88
N THR A 4 12.22 -13.30 -25.93
CA THR A 4 10.87 -12.71 -25.95
C THR A 4 10.93 -11.18 -25.86
N LEU A 5 11.75 -10.66 -24.96
CA LEU A 5 11.95 -9.21 -24.78
C LEU A 5 12.59 -8.58 -26.01
N GLU A 6 13.65 -9.19 -26.54
CA GLU A 6 14.34 -8.74 -27.75
C GLU A 6 13.39 -8.73 -28.96
N TYR A 7 12.56 -9.76 -29.11
CA TYR A 7 11.58 -9.84 -30.19
C TYR A 7 10.47 -8.79 -30.07
N TYR A 8 9.84 -8.67 -28.89
CA TYR A 8 8.68 -7.79 -28.76
C TYR A 8 9.03 -6.31 -28.63
N TYR A 9 10.20 -5.97 -28.13
CA TYR A 9 10.57 -4.57 -27.86
C TYR A 9 11.72 -4.08 -28.74
N ASN A 10 12.27 -4.94 -29.62
CA ASN A 10 13.41 -4.65 -30.47
C ASN A 10 14.59 -4.07 -29.68
N LEU A 11 14.91 -4.72 -28.57
CA LEU A 11 15.97 -4.35 -27.64
C LEU A 11 17.12 -5.33 -27.77
N ASP A 12 18.35 -4.86 -27.61
CA ASP A 12 19.54 -5.69 -27.45
C ASP A 12 19.88 -5.78 -25.96
N ILE A 13 19.75 -6.96 -25.37
CA ILE A 13 19.86 -7.16 -23.92
C ILE A 13 21.11 -7.99 -23.64
N ASP A 14 22.13 -7.38 -23.05
CA ASP A 14 23.35 -8.09 -22.66
C ASP A 14 23.09 -9.08 -21.51
N ASN A 15 22.54 -8.58 -20.41
CA ASN A 15 22.29 -9.34 -19.18
C ASN A 15 20.83 -9.19 -18.74
N LEU A 16 20.18 -10.31 -18.40
CA LEU A 16 18.82 -10.35 -17.87
C LEU A 16 18.86 -11.04 -16.52
N GLU A 17 18.47 -10.33 -15.46
CA GLU A 17 18.40 -10.82 -14.10
C GLU A 17 16.95 -11.07 -13.69
N GLU A 18 16.70 -12.14 -12.96
CA GLU A 18 15.41 -12.39 -12.33
C GLU A 18 15.49 -12.04 -10.84
N LEU A 19 14.72 -11.03 -10.42
CA LEU A 19 14.66 -10.51 -9.07
C LEU A 19 13.22 -10.56 -8.56
N ASP A 20 12.93 -11.40 -7.59
CA ASP A 20 11.60 -11.53 -6.97
C ASP A 20 10.45 -11.71 -7.99
N GLY A 21 10.66 -12.56 -9.00
CA GLY A 21 9.69 -12.82 -10.07
C GLY A 21 9.50 -11.67 -11.07
N LYS A 22 10.41 -10.71 -11.07
CA LYS A 22 10.52 -9.64 -12.06
C LYS A 22 11.81 -9.82 -12.84
N TYR A 23 11.78 -9.49 -14.13
CA TYR A 23 12.97 -9.50 -14.96
C TYR A 23 13.52 -8.09 -15.06
N HIS A 24 14.78 -7.92 -14.70
CA HIS A 24 15.50 -6.65 -14.71
C HIS A 24 16.65 -6.71 -15.72
N PHE A 25 16.84 -5.65 -16.47
CA PHE A 25 17.97 -5.46 -17.36
C PHE A 25 18.30 -3.98 -17.54
N LYS A 26 19.50 -3.71 -18.07
CA LYS A 26 19.94 -2.37 -18.43
C LYS A 26 20.27 -2.27 -19.90
N ILE A 27 19.90 -1.15 -20.49
CA ILE A 27 20.37 -0.75 -21.81
C ILE A 27 21.02 0.62 -21.64
N GLU A 28 22.28 0.73 -22.00
CA GLU A 28 23.14 1.87 -21.69
C GLU A 28 23.12 2.15 -20.16
N ASN A 29 22.60 3.27 -19.70
CA ASN A 29 22.47 3.60 -18.27
C ASN A 29 21.00 3.57 -17.79
N GLN A 30 20.11 2.97 -18.56
CA GLN A 30 18.69 2.97 -18.27
C GLN A 30 18.24 1.62 -17.74
N ASP A 31 17.56 1.62 -16.60
CA ASP A 31 16.98 0.41 -16.00
C ASP A 31 15.60 0.11 -16.59
N PHE A 32 15.35 -1.19 -16.85
CA PHE A 32 14.08 -1.73 -17.31
C PHE A 32 13.62 -2.87 -16.43
N PHE A 33 12.31 -2.93 -16.17
CA PHE A 33 11.68 -4.04 -15.47
C PHE A 33 10.53 -4.61 -16.28
N PHE A 34 10.58 -5.90 -16.56
CA PHE A 34 9.50 -6.66 -17.18
C PHE A 34 8.78 -7.45 -16.10
N VAL A 35 7.53 -7.11 -15.83
CA VAL A 35 6.82 -7.51 -14.62
C VAL A 35 5.50 -8.18 -14.99
N PHE A 36 5.16 -9.26 -14.28
CA PHE A 36 3.87 -9.91 -14.38
C PHE A 36 2.72 -8.93 -14.10
N TYR A 37 1.73 -8.90 -14.99
CA TYR A 37 0.55 -8.07 -14.89
C TYR A 37 -0.66 -8.91 -14.46
N ASN A 38 -1.17 -8.66 -13.28
CA ASN A 38 -2.28 -9.39 -12.66
C ASN A 38 -3.52 -8.52 -12.36
N ARG A 39 -3.64 -7.37 -13.02
CA ARG A 39 -4.78 -6.45 -12.88
C ARG A 39 -5.71 -6.55 -14.09
N GLY A 40 -6.93 -6.02 -13.98
CA GLY A 40 -7.90 -5.97 -15.09
C GLY A 40 -7.47 -5.04 -16.24
N LEU A 41 -8.02 -5.26 -17.42
CA LEU A 41 -7.72 -4.41 -18.60
C LEU A 41 -8.21 -2.96 -18.40
N GLU A 42 -9.38 -2.77 -17.77
CA GLU A 42 -9.87 -1.42 -17.41
C GLU A 42 -8.91 -0.67 -16.48
N GLU A 43 -8.31 -1.39 -15.52
CA GLU A 43 -7.30 -0.81 -14.64
C GLU A 43 -6.04 -0.41 -15.39
N LEU A 44 -5.65 -1.15 -16.45
CA LEU A 44 -4.50 -0.78 -17.28
C LEU A 44 -4.73 0.54 -18.00
N GLU A 45 -5.90 0.75 -18.57
CA GLU A 45 -6.24 1.99 -19.25
C GLU A 45 -6.19 3.19 -18.30
N ASP A 46 -6.77 3.03 -17.11
CA ASP A 46 -6.73 4.05 -16.06
C ASP A 46 -5.30 4.32 -15.57
N ILE A 47 -4.47 3.28 -15.39
CA ILE A 47 -3.06 3.42 -15.02
C ILE A 47 -2.30 4.24 -16.05
N ILE A 48 -2.48 3.92 -17.34
CA ILE A 48 -1.83 4.67 -18.43
C ILE A 48 -2.31 6.12 -18.45
N GLY A 49 -3.61 6.36 -18.24
CA GLY A 49 -4.17 7.70 -18.10
C GLY A 49 -3.51 8.50 -16.98
N VAL A 50 -3.35 7.88 -15.81
CA VAL A 50 -2.65 8.50 -14.66
C VAL A 50 -1.19 8.79 -14.98
N CYS A 51 -0.47 7.87 -15.60
CA CYS A 51 0.93 8.08 -16.00
C CYS A 51 1.06 9.28 -16.96
N ASN A 52 0.17 9.41 -17.93
CA ASN A 52 0.15 10.54 -18.86
C ASN A 52 -0.15 11.87 -18.13
N GLU A 53 -1.12 11.87 -17.20
CA GLU A 53 -1.42 13.04 -16.38
C GLU A 53 -0.23 13.46 -15.51
N MET A 54 0.47 12.49 -14.88
CA MET A 54 1.68 12.72 -14.10
C MET A 54 2.77 13.38 -14.95
N PHE A 55 3.01 12.83 -16.15
CA PHE A 55 3.98 13.37 -17.09
C PHE A 55 3.66 14.83 -17.46
N LEU A 56 2.39 15.13 -17.81
CA LEU A 56 1.94 16.49 -18.12
C LEU A 56 2.10 17.47 -16.96
N LYS A 57 2.04 16.98 -15.72
CA LYS A 57 2.26 17.77 -14.49
C LYS A 57 3.72 17.82 -14.04
N GLY A 58 4.65 17.29 -14.85
CA GLY A 58 6.08 17.28 -14.55
C GLY A 58 6.47 16.33 -13.41
N ILE A 59 5.63 15.30 -13.15
CA ILE A 59 5.93 14.27 -12.16
C ILE A 59 6.58 13.09 -12.87
N ASN A 60 7.78 12.73 -12.43
CA ASN A 60 8.55 11.62 -12.98
C ASN A 60 7.98 10.28 -12.49
N VAL A 61 7.19 9.62 -13.33
CA VAL A 61 6.69 8.27 -13.14
C VAL A 61 7.46 7.28 -14.01
N HIS A 62 7.45 5.99 -13.67
CA HIS A 62 8.01 4.97 -14.55
C HIS A 62 7.21 4.90 -15.85
N GLU A 63 7.92 4.91 -16.96
CA GLU A 63 7.33 4.90 -18.28
C GLU A 63 6.91 3.47 -18.67
N VAL A 64 5.66 3.31 -19.08
CA VAL A 64 5.16 2.04 -19.61
C VAL A 64 5.45 1.96 -21.10
N ILE A 65 6.21 0.95 -21.52
CA ILE A 65 6.68 0.80 -22.88
C ILE A 65 5.73 -0.08 -23.70
N ARG A 66 5.35 0.40 -24.88
CA ARG A 66 4.59 -0.40 -25.84
C ARG A 66 5.50 -1.42 -26.55
N ASN A 67 4.96 -2.60 -26.77
CA ASN A 67 5.62 -3.60 -27.59
C ASN A 67 5.43 -3.31 -29.09
N ARG A 68 6.04 -4.13 -29.95
CA ARG A 68 5.98 -4.02 -31.43
C ARG A 68 4.55 -4.09 -32.00
N ASP A 69 3.62 -4.70 -31.30
CA ASP A 69 2.21 -4.80 -31.68
C ASP A 69 1.40 -3.60 -31.18
N ASN A 70 2.08 -2.54 -30.72
CA ASN A 70 1.50 -1.32 -30.16
C ASN A 70 0.66 -1.56 -28.89
N SER A 71 0.86 -2.69 -28.21
CA SER A 71 0.20 -3.04 -26.94
C SER A 71 1.10 -2.73 -25.75
N PHE A 72 0.52 -2.37 -24.61
CA PHE A 72 1.24 -2.28 -23.34
C PHE A 72 1.44 -3.65 -22.68
N LEU A 73 0.64 -4.65 -23.07
CA LEU A 73 0.79 -6.02 -22.56
C LEU A 73 1.49 -6.90 -23.57
N THR A 74 2.41 -7.70 -23.06
CA THR A 74 3.06 -8.79 -23.80
C THR A 74 2.64 -10.11 -23.19
N LYS A 75 1.97 -10.94 -23.96
CA LYS A 75 1.58 -12.27 -23.52
C LYS A 75 2.76 -13.25 -23.70
N VAL A 76 3.14 -13.89 -22.59
CA VAL A 76 4.15 -14.94 -22.57
C VAL A 76 3.50 -16.18 -21.97
N ASN A 77 3.32 -17.20 -22.80
CA ASN A 77 2.47 -18.35 -22.50
C ASN A 77 1.04 -17.89 -22.11
N GLU A 78 0.57 -18.23 -20.91
CA GLU A 78 -0.76 -17.84 -20.41
C GLU A 78 -0.75 -16.54 -19.57
N TYR A 79 0.42 -15.89 -19.41
CA TYR A 79 0.59 -14.75 -18.53
C TYR A 79 0.83 -13.45 -19.30
N ASN A 80 0.26 -12.36 -18.78
CA ASN A 80 0.50 -11.02 -19.29
C ASN A 80 1.65 -10.36 -18.53
N TYR A 81 2.49 -9.65 -19.23
CA TYR A 81 3.60 -8.88 -18.68
C TYR A 81 3.57 -7.44 -19.21
N ILE A 82 4.17 -6.54 -18.46
CA ILE A 82 4.33 -5.14 -18.82
C ILE A 82 5.79 -4.72 -18.67
N LEU A 83 6.29 -3.91 -19.60
CA LEU A 83 7.65 -3.38 -19.53
C LEU A 83 7.64 -1.96 -19.03
N PHE A 84 8.44 -1.70 -18.01
CA PHE A 84 8.71 -0.36 -17.49
C PHE A 84 10.12 0.08 -17.79
N LYS A 85 10.27 1.32 -18.22
CA LYS A 85 11.51 2.08 -18.15
C LYS A 85 11.49 2.88 -16.85
N VAL A 86 12.52 2.68 -16.03
CA VAL A 86 12.58 3.22 -14.67
C VAL A 86 13.54 4.39 -14.60
N ASN A 87 13.04 5.52 -14.15
CA ASN A 87 13.84 6.72 -13.95
C ASN A 87 14.21 6.87 -12.48
N ASN A 88 15.50 6.93 -12.18
CA ASN A 88 16.09 7.21 -10.85
C ASN A 88 15.62 6.25 -9.73
N LEU A 89 16.44 5.24 -9.41
CA LEU A 89 16.12 4.14 -8.49
C LEU A 89 16.31 4.47 -7.01
N SER A 90 17.21 5.38 -6.67
CA SER A 90 17.75 5.53 -5.31
C SER A 90 17.19 6.73 -4.53
N GLU A 91 16.36 7.56 -5.14
CA GLU A 91 15.75 8.70 -4.48
C GLU A 91 14.67 8.24 -3.49
N GLU A 92 14.71 8.75 -2.26
CA GLU A 92 13.70 8.50 -1.23
C GLU A 92 12.69 9.64 -1.22
N TYR A 93 11.41 9.29 -1.03
CA TYR A 93 10.35 10.25 -0.81
C TYR A 93 9.93 10.26 0.65
N ASP A 94 9.90 11.44 1.22
CA ASP A 94 9.35 11.71 2.55
C ASP A 94 7.85 12.03 2.53
N ILE A 95 7.31 12.39 3.68
CA ILE A 95 5.90 12.77 3.81
C ILE A 95 5.58 14.05 3.00
N PHE A 96 6.51 14.99 2.90
CA PHE A 96 6.30 16.23 2.13
C PHE A 96 6.18 15.93 0.63
N ASP A 97 7.01 15.03 0.11
CA ASP A 97 6.95 14.59 -1.28
C ASP A 97 5.62 13.88 -1.57
N MET A 98 5.19 12.97 -0.69
CA MET A 98 3.91 12.27 -0.81
C MET A 98 2.73 13.24 -0.84
N VAL A 99 2.71 14.24 0.05
CA VAL A 99 1.66 15.27 0.09
C VAL A 99 1.69 16.13 -1.18
N ASN A 100 2.88 16.50 -1.66
CA ASN A 100 3.02 17.29 -2.89
C ASN A 100 2.48 16.56 -4.11
N ILE A 101 2.76 15.26 -4.23
CA ILE A 101 2.26 14.43 -5.33
C ILE A 101 0.74 14.27 -5.24
N SER A 102 0.21 13.94 -4.06
CA SER A 102 -1.22 13.78 -3.83
C SER A 102 -2.00 15.08 -4.09
N ASN A 103 -1.41 16.24 -3.80
CA ASN A 103 -2.02 17.53 -4.12
C ASN A 103 -2.22 17.78 -5.61
N LYS A 104 -1.38 17.21 -6.46
CA LYS A 104 -1.44 17.37 -7.91
C LYS A 104 -2.40 16.37 -8.59
N LEU A 105 -2.72 15.24 -7.93
CA LEU A 105 -3.42 14.10 -8.51
C LEU A 105 -4.69 13.76 -7.72
N VAL A 106 -5.67 14.65 -7.79
CA VAL A 106 -6.97 14.53 -7.11
C VAL A 106 -7.98 13.92 -8.05
N LEU A 107 -8.70 12.89 -7.59
CA LEU A 107 -9.80 12.31 -8.34
C LEU A 107 -11.08 13.16 -8.15
N ASN A 108 -11.57 13.75 -9.23
CA ASN A 108 -12.76 14.59 -9.20
C ASN A 108 -14.09 13.82 -9.38
N ASN A 109 -13.99 12.55 -9.81
CA ASN A 109 -15.16 11.67 -9.91
C ASN A 109 -14.77 10.23 -9.58
N ASN A 110 -15.68 9.47 -8.97
CA ASN A 110 -15.44 8.10 -8.49
C ASN A 110 -15.65 7.04 -9.60
N LYS A 111 -15.35 7.38 -10.86
CA LYS A 111 -15.55 6.47 -12.01
C LYS A 111 -14.33 5.66 -12.38
N SER A 112 -13.16 5.95 -11.79
CA SER A 112 -11.95 5.19 -12.09
C SER A 112 -12.03 3.75 -11.54
N SER A 113 -11.61 2.79 -12.34
CA SER A 113 -11.44 1.39 -11.93
C SER A 113 -10.38 1.22 -10.83
N LEU A 114 -9.54 2.25 -10.60
CA LEU A 114 -8.54 2.28 -9.54
C LEU A 114 -9.09 2.71 -8.17
N TYR A 115 -10.35 3.11 -8.10
CA TYR A 115 -10.97 3.60 -6.85
C TYR A 115 -11.12 2.51 -5.79
N ARG A 116 -10.70 2.77 -4.54
CA ARG A 116 -10.58 1.77 -3.46
C ARG A 116 -11.10 2.23 -2.09
N ASN A 117 -11.95 3.25 -2.03
CA ASN A 117 -12.43 3.81 -0.75
C ASN A 117 -13.56 2.98 -0.08
N ASN A 118 -13.48 1.66 -0.11
CA ASN A 118 -14.43 0.76 0.55
C ASN A 118 -13.70 -0.15 1.56
N TRP A 119 -13.03 0.47 2.55
CA TRP A 119 -12.17 -0.28 3.47
C TRP A 119 -12.94 -1.25 4.35
N GLY A 120 -14.10 -0.86 4.88
CA GLY A 120 -14.89 -1.70 5.76
C GLY A 120 -15.23 -3.04 5.14
N SER A 121 -15.85 -3.03 3.95
CA SER A 121 -16.20 -4.25 3.22
C SER A 121 -14.97 -5.05 2.79
N LEU A 122 -13.98 -4.37 2.18
CA LEU A 122 -12.76 -5.04 1.72
C LEU A 122 -11.98 -5.73 2.86
N TRP A 123 -11.96 -5.15 4.04
CA TRP A 123 -11.30 -5.75 5.20
C TRP A 123 -12.13 -6.88 5.78
N SER A 124 -13.45 -6.74 5.85
CA SER A 124 -14.34 -7.81 6.30
C SER A 124 -14.20 -9.06 5.43
N ASP A 125 -14.35 -8.90 4.09
CA ASP A 125 -14.21 -10.00 3.14
C ASP A 125 -12.83 -10.70 3.26
N LYS A 126 -11.78 -9.91 3.51
CA LYS A 126 -10.42 -10.42 3.65
C LYS A 126 -10.22 -11.19 4.96
N ILE A 127 -10.81 -10.72 6.06
CA ILE A 127 -10.76 -11.41 7.35
C ILE A 127 -11.55 -12.73 7.30
N ASP A 128 -12.75 -12.72 6.74
CA ASP A 128 -13.57 -13.93 6.55
C ASP A 128 -12.80 -15.00 5.74
N PHE A 129 -12.13 -14.58 4.67
CA PHE A 129 -11.28 -15.48 3.89
C PHE A 129 -10.10 -16.04 4.69
N PHE A 130 -9.42 -15.21 5.48
CA PHE A 130 -8.30 -15.68 6.30
C PHE A 130 -8.74 -16.58 7.45
N GLU A 131 -9.87 -16.31 8.08
CA GLU A 131 -10.45 -17.21 9.09
C GLU A 131 -10.79 -18.59 8.52
N TYR A 132 -11.38 -18.61 7.31
CA TYR A 132 -11.60 -19.85 6.58
C TYR A 132 -10.28 -20.58 6.32
N GLN A 133 -9.25 -19.91 5.81
CA GLN A 133 -7.94 -20.51 5.57
C GLN A 133 -7.32 -21.09 6.86
N VAL A 134 -7.35 -20.36 7.96
CA VAL A 134 -6.79 -20.82 9.24
C VAL A 134 -7.51 -22.06 9.72
N ARG A 135 -8.83 -22.10 9.66
CA ARG A 135 -9.62 -23.25 10.08
C ARG A 135 -9.34 -24.51 9.25
N GLU A 136 -9.20 -24.36 7.93
CA GLU A 136 -9.11 -25.51 7.02
C GLU A 136 -7.66 -25.94 6.74
N LEU A 137 -6.70 -25.04 6.75
CA LEU A 137 -5.35 -25.29 6.21
C LEU A 137 -4.22 -25.20 7.24
N VAL A 138 -4.44 -24.62 8.43
CA VAL A 138 -3.35 -24.37 9.39
C VAL A 138 -3.25 -25.51 10.40
N VAL A 139 -2.74 -26.66 9.98
CA VAL A 139 -2.51 -27.80 10.89
C VAL A 139 -1.16 -27.71 11.62
N GLU A 140 -0.11 -27.20 10.97
CA GLU A 140 1.28 -27.25 11.46
C GLU A 140 1.95 -25.89 11.74
N LYS A 141 1.18 -24.77 11.65
CA LYS A 141 1.75 -23.42 11.82
C LYS A 141 1.45 -22.86 13.21
N ASN A 142 2.39 -23.05 14.15
CA ASN A 142 2.18 -22.70 15.56
C ASN A 142 2.11 -21.20 15.81
N VAL A 143 2.89 -20.38 15.10
CA VAL A 143 2.88 -18.92 15.27
C VAL A 143 1.57 -18.33 14.76
N VAL A 144 1.09 -18.80 13.60
CA VAL A 144 -0.23 -18.42 13.09
C VAL A 144 -1.31 -18.75 14.13
N LYS A 145 -1.36 -20.01 14.61
CA LYS A 145 -2.37 -20.44 15.61
C LYS A 145 -2.41 -19.58 16.86
N SER A 146 -1.23 -19.19 17.37
CA SER A 146 -1.14 -18.44 18.63
C SER A 146 -1.40 -16.95 18.49
N SER A 147 -1.20 -16.37 17.30
CA SER A 147 -1.29 -14.92 17.08
C SER A 147 -2.52 -14.47 16.28
N PHE A 148 -3.10 -15.33 15.46
CA PHE A 148 -4.10 -14.96 14.47
C PHE A 148 -5.33 -14.26 15.09
N SER A 149 -5.88 -14.80 16.18
CA SER A 149 -7.07 -14.25 16.84
C SER A 149 -6.86 -12.84 17.37
N TYR A 150 -5.65 -12.49 17.82
CA TYR A 150 -5.31 -11.13 18.22
C TYR A 150 -5.42 -10.16 17.04
N TYR A 151 -4.86 -10.52 15.88
CA TYR A 151 -4.88 -9.66 14.70
C TYR A 151 -6.26 -9.60 14.02
N VAL A 152 -7.05 -10.66 14.12
CA VAL A 152 -8.49 -10.61 13.76
C VAL A 152 -9.22 -9.60 14.64
N GLY A 153 -9.09 -9.70 15.97
CA GLY A 153 -9.73 -8.76 16.90
C GLY A 153 -9.30 -7.30 16.66
N LEU A 154 -8.02 -7.05 16.35
CA LEU A 154 -7.56 -5.70 15.96
C LEU A 154 -8.20 -5.24 14.65
N SER A 155 -8.39 -6.14 13.69
CA SER A 155 -9.07 -5.84 12.41
C SER A 155 -10.55 -5.56 12.57
N GLU A 156 -11.24 -6.30 13.42
CA GLU A 156 -12.65 -6.05 13.74
C GLU A 156 -12.85 -4.67 14.38
N ASN A 157 -11.94 -4.26 15.26
CA ASN A 157 -11.93 -2.89 15.79
C ASN A 157 -11.72 -1.86 14.67
N ALA A 158 -10.80 -2.10 13.73
CA ALA A 158 -10.58 -1.21 12.60
C ALA A 158 -11.80 -1.12 11.68
N ILE A 159 -12.45 -2.25 11.38
CA ILE A 159 -13.67 -2.32 10.56
C ILE A 159 -14.82 -1.57 11.23
N SER A 160 -15.03 -1.83 12.52
CA SER A 160 -16.05 -1.12 13.31
C SER A 160 -15.78 0.39 13.33
N TYR A 161 -14.52 0.79 13.47
CA TYR A 161 -14.11 2.18 13.47
C TYR A 161 -14.41 2.89 12.13
N VAL A 162 -14.09 2.25 11.00
CA VAL A 162 -14.43 2.73 9.65
C VAL A 162 -15.93 2.88 9.48
N ASN A 163 -16.70 1.84 9.84
CA ASN A 163 -18.15 1.85 9.67
C ASN A 163 -18.80 2.97 10.52
N ASN A 164 -18.34 3.17 11.76
CA ASN A 164 -18.80 4.25 12.61
C ASN A 164 -18.43 5.63 12.04
N ALA A 165 -17.23 5.80 11.49
CA ALA A 165 -16.81 7.05 10.85
C ALA A 165 -17.64 7.37 9.61
N ILE A 166 -17.96 6.37 8.78
CA ILE A 166 -18.83 6.52 7.61
C ILE A 166 -20.24 6.93 8.05
N LEU A 167 -20.82 6.26 9.04
CA LEU A 167 -22.16 6.57 9.54
C LEU A 167 -22.27 7.97 10.15
N LYS A 168 -21.26 8.37 10.92
CA LYS A 168 -21.30 9.67 11.63
C LYS A 168 -20.93 10.85 10.74
N TYR A 169 -19.98 10.67 9.81
CA TYR A 169 -19.33 11.78 9.11
C TYR A 169 -19.30 11.63 7.58
N GLY A 170 -19.49 10.43 7.02
CA GLY A 170 -19.31 10.15 5.60
C GLY A 170 -20.28 10.89 4.67
N GLY A 171 -21.46 11.27 5.15
CA GLY A 171 -22.44 12.06 4.39
C GLY A 171 -22.23 13.58 4.42
N VAL A 172 -21.41 14.07 5.34
CA VAL A 172 -21.21 15.51 5.61
C VAL A 172 -19.82 15.98 5.16
N SER A 173 -18.84 15.09 5.19
CA SER A 173 -17.44 15.40 4.93
C SER A 173 -16.78 14.23 4.23
N SER A 174 -17.05 14.08 2.92
CA SER A 174 -16.27 13.13 2.12
C SER A 174 -14.79 13.53 2.18
N GLY A 175 -13.92 12.58 2.48
CA GLY A 175 -12.49 12.81 2.44
C GLY A 175 -11.99 13.05 1.02
N ARG A 176 -10.84 13.65 0.90
CA ARG A 176 -10.20 13.92 -0.37
C ARG A 176 -9.64 12.63 -0.97
N ILE A 177 -10.06 12.32 -2.19
CA ILE A 177 -9.58 11.16 -2.95
C ILE A 177 -8.44 11.59 -3.84
N VAL A 178 -7.31 10.94 -3.71
CA VAL A 178 -6.07 11.26 -4.43
C VAL A 178 -5.42 9.99 -4.99
N LEU A 179 -4.44 10.17 -5.88
CA LEU A 179 -3.56 9.07 -6.24
C LEU A 179 -2.84 8.58 -4.99
N SER A 180 -3.00 7.32 -4.72
CA SER A 180 -2.45 6.57 -3.60
C SER A 180 -1.87 5.25 -4.09
N HIS A 181 -1.32 4.45 -3.18
CA HIS A 181 -0.62 3.22 -3.50
C HIS A 181 -1.22 2.02 -2.76
N ARG A 182 -1.12 0.83 -3.33
CA ARG A 182 -1.54 -0.41 -2.66
C ARG A 182 -0.80 -0.62 -1.35
N ARG A 183 0.51 -0.32 -1.34
CA ARG A 183 1.37 -0.30 -0.15
C ARG A 183 2.41 0.80 -0.28
N VAL A 184 2.73 1.41 0.84
CA VAL A 184 3.86 2.33 0.99
C VAL A 184 4.76 1.78 2.09
N PHE A 185 6.06 1.78 1.85
CA PHE A 185 7.06 1.24 2.77
C PHE A 185 8.03 2.33 3.20
N TYR A 186 8.60 2.19 4.39
CA TYR A 186 9.72 3.00 4.85
C TYR A 186 11.02 2.18 4.72
N PRO A 187 12.14 2.72 4.21
CA PRO A 187 12.21 3.96 3.44
C PRO A 187 11.40 3.87 2.14
N ASN A 188 10.84 5.01 1.73
CA ASN A 188 9.96 5.07 0.56
C ASN A 188 10.77 5.43 -0.69
N TYR A 189 11.35 4.44 -1.32
CA TYR A 189 12.13 4.64 -2.54
C TYR A 189 11.22 4.95 -3.74
N LYS A 190 11.66 5.90 -4.55
CA LYS A 190 11.00 6.30 -5.80
C LYS A 190 10.71 5.12 -6.72
N LEU A 191 11.61 4.14 -6.79
CA LEU A 191 11.39 2.89 -7.52
C LEU A 191 10.04 2.24 -7.21
N ASN A 192 9.67 2.18 -5.93
CA ASN A 192 8.42 1.56 -5.50
C ASN A 192 7.24 2.53 -5.57
N TYR A 193 7.46 3.79 -5.17
CA TYR A 193 6.40 4.79 -5.12
C TYR A 193 5.93 5.20 -6.51
N MET A 194 6.82 5.31 -7.49
CA MET A 194 6.49 5.65 -8.88
C MET A 194 6.16 4.43 -9.75
N ASN A 195 5.96 3.26 -9.14
CA ASN A 195 5.53 2.06 -9.87
C ASN A 195 4.03 2.13 -10.18
N PRO A 196 3.64 2.24 -11.47
CA PRO A 196 2.23 2.38 -11.85
C PRO A 196 1.35 1.19 -11.44
N LEU A 197 1.93 -0.01 -11.27
CA LEU A 197 1.18 -1.19 -10.82
C LEU A 197 0.72 -1.08 -9.35
N SER A 198 1.29 -0.18 -8.57
CA SER A 198 0.85 0.10 -7.20
C SER A 198 -0.29 1.11 -7.11
N PHE A 199 -0.57 1.86 -8.18
CA PHE A 199 -1.51 2.98 -8.18
C PHE A 199 -2.95 2.55 -7.89
N VAL A 200 -3.59 3.33 -7.03
CA VAL A 200 -5.01 3.29 -6.71
C VAL A 200 -5.48 4.73 -6.44
N PHE A 201 -6.79 4.99 -6.52
CA PHE A 201 -7.36 6.20 -5.97
C PHE A 201 -8.03 5.90 -4.64
N ASP A 202 -7.62 6.60 -3.59
CA ASP A 202 -8.12 6.37 -2.23
C ASP A 202 -8.04 7.66 -1.40
N LEU A 203 -8.50 7.59 -0.15
CA LEU A 203 -8.35 8.69 0.80
C LEU A 203 -6.87 9.10 0.95
N GLU A 204 -6.61 10.38 0.92
CA GLU A 204 -5.26 10.96 1.05
C GLU A 204 -4.47 10.42 2.25
N VAL A 205 -5.17 10.14 3.34
CA VAL A 205 -4.57 9.64 4.59
C VAL A 205 -4.00 8.21 4.46
N ARG A 206 -4.35 7.47 3.40
CA ARG A 206 -3.96 6.08 3.21
C ARG A 206 -2.45 5.89 3.20
N ASP A 207 -1.78 6.60 2.31
CA ASP A 207 -0.34 6.40 2.07
C ASP A 207 0.49 6.78 3.28
N VAL A 208 0.13 7.88 3.95
CA VAL A 208 0.81 8.30 5.17
C VAL A 208 0.61 7.29 6.31
N ALA A 209 -0.59 6.73 6.45
CA ALA A 209 -0.82 5.68 7.45
C ALA A 209 -0.02 4.40 7.16
N GLU A 210 0.06 3.96 5.90
CA GLU A 210 0.88 2.80 5.51
C GLU A 210 2.38 3.08 5.72
N TYR A 211 2.84 4.28 5.39
CA TYR A 211 4.23 4.71 5.62
C TYR A 211 4.60 4.67 7.10
N LEU A 212 3.78 5.26 7.97
CA LEU A 212 4.01 5.25 9.42
C LEU A 212 3.96 3.84 10.01
N LYS A 213 3.05 2.97 9.55
CA LYS A 213 3.04 1.56 9.94
C LYS A 213 4.34 0.85 9.58
N SER A 214 4.81 1.05 8.35
CA SER A 214 6.06 0.45 7.90
C SER A 214 7.27 1.00 8.65
N MET A 215 7.28 2.31 8.92
CA MET A 215 8.32 3.01 9.66
C MET A 215 8.44 2.48 11.09
N PHE A 216 7.32 2.21 11.76
CA PHE A 216 7.31 1.67 13.13
C PHE A 216 8.18 0.41 13.29
N PHE A 217 8.27 -0.45 12.28
CA PHE A 217 9.10 -1.64 12.34
C PHE A 217 10.61 -1.38 12.18
N LYS A 218 11.01 -0.16 11.81
CA LYS A 218 12.40 0.23 11.52
C LYS A 218 12.93 1.36 12.41
N LYS A 219 12.03 2.13 13.01
CA LYS A 219 12.35 3.29 13.87
C LYS A 219 11.68 3.14 15.22
N ASP A 220 12.05 3.98 16.17
CA ASP A 220 11.36 4.09 17.44
C ASP A 220 10.03 4.87 17.33
N ILE A 221 9.23 4.78 18.39
CA ILE A 221 7.89 5.37 18.40
C ILE A 221 7.95 6.90 18.32
N GLU A 222 8.91 7.55 18.98
CA GLU A 222 8.99 9.02 18.97
C GLU A 222 9.34 9.54 17.58
N TYR A 223 10.23 8.88 16.86
CA TYR A 223 10.52 9.22 15.47
C TYR A 223 9.25 9.14 14.59
N CYS A 224 8.46 8.07 14.75
CA CYS A 224 7.20 7.93 14.03
C CYS A 224 6.17 9.02 14.39
N LEU A 225 6.16 9.45 15.67
CA LEU A 225 5.28 10.54 16.12
C LEU A 225 5.74 11.91 15.62
N ASP A 226 7.04 12.14 15.47
CA ASP A 226 7.56 13.38 14.88
C ASP A 226 7.17 13.50 13.41
N GLU A 227 7.24 12.40 12.66
CA GLU A 227 6.74 12.35 11.29
C GLU A 227 5.22 12.57 11.21
N LEU A 228 4.45 11.99 12.14
CA LEU A 228 3.02 12.26 12.26
C LEU A 228 2.73 13.76 12.54
N ARG A 229 3.45 14.36 13.48
CA ARG A 229 3.32 15.79 13.80
C ARG A 229 3.66 16.67 12.60
N SER A 230 4.70 16.31 11.86
CA SER A 230 5.10 16.97 10.61
C SER A 230 3.96 16.91 9.59
N TYR A 231 3.36 15.73 9.37
CA TYR A 231 2.21 15.57 8.49
C TYR A 231 1.02 16.45 8.93
N LEU A 232 0.64 16.38 10.20
CA LEU A 232 -0.51 17.13 10.73
C LEU A 232 -0.28 18.66 10.73
N SER A 233 0.98 19.12 10.71
CA SER A 233 1.31 20.54 10.60
C SER A 233 1.13 21.11 9.19
N ILE A 234 1.37 20.29 8.17
CA ILE A 234 1.28 20.71 6.76
C ILE A 234 -0.08 20.38 6.12
N ARG A 235 -0.83 19.46 6.74
CA ARG A 235 -2.11 18.97 6.19
C ARG A 235 -3.24 19.11 7.21
N LYS A 236 -4.19 20.01 6.90
CA LYS A 236 -5.40 20.19 7.70
C LYS A 236 -6.45 19.17 7.26
N LEU A 237 -6.61 18.10 8.03
CA LEU A 237 -7.61 17.07 7.80
C LEU A 237 -8.99 17.52 8.30
N ASN A 238 -10.05 17.00 7.71
CA ASN A 238 -11.40 17.11 8.27
C ASN A 238 -11.67 15.99 9.28
N ILE A 239 -12.79 16.06 9.99
CA ILE A 239 -13.13 15.09 11.05
C ILE A 239 -13.21 13.66 10.55
N TYR A 240 -13.76 13.45 9.34
CA TYR A 240 -13.83 12.12 8.71
C TYR A 240 -12.45 11.58 8.37
N GLU A 241 -11.58 12.41 7.79
CA GLU A 241 -10.22 12.03 7.43
C GLU A 241 -9.38 11.64 8.66
N TYR A 242 -9.53 12.35 9.79
CA TYR A 242 -8.86 11.97 11.04
C TYR A 242 -9.29 10.57 11.52
N HIS A 243 -10.60 10.27 11.49
CA HIS A 243 -11.10 8.96 11.90
C HIS A 243 -10.61 7.87 10.93
N MET A 244 -10.66 8.12 9.63
CA MET A 244 -10.18 7.16 8.62
C MET A 244 -8.67 6.93 8.72
N PHE A 245 -7.90 7.99 9.02
CA PHE A 245 -6.47 7.86 9.25
C PHE A 245 -6.16 6.93 10.43
N TYR A 246 -6.82 7.13 11.57
CA TYR A 246 -6.63 6.28 12.73
C TYR A 246 -7.12 4.84 12.48
N ALA A 247 -8.25 4.66 11.82
CA ALA A 247 -8.75 3.35 11.41
C ALA A 247 -7.73 2.60 10.53
N ARG A 248 -7.06 3.32 9.62
CA ARG A 248 -6.05 2.72 8.74
C ARG A 248 -4.82 2.25 9.51
N LEU A 249 -4.43 2.96 10.56
CA LEU A 249 -3.35 2.54 11.47
C LEU A 249 -3.76 1.31 12.30
N LEU A 250 -5.03 1.21 12.73
CA LEU A 250 -5.55 0.06 13.46
C LEU A 250 -5.51 -1.22 12.62
N TYR A 251 -5.83 -1.16 11.32
CA TYR A 251 -5.87 -2.37 10.49
C TYR A 251 -4.46 -2.96 10.26
N PRO A 252 -4.18 -4.19 10.73
CA PRO A 252 -2.84 -4.76 10.77
C PRO A 252 -2.42 -5.36 9.41
N SER A 253 -2.39 -4.54 8.36
CA SER A 253 -1.97 -4.95 7.01
C SER A 253 -0.58 -5.60 7.00
N TYR A 254 0.34 -5.10 7.83
CA TYR A 254 1.69 -5.64 8.01
C TYR A 254 1.73 -7.11 8.46
N TYR A 255 0.78 -7.53 9.30
CA TYR A 255 0.66 -8.93 9.71
C TYR A 255 0.08 -9.78 8.59
N PHE A 256 -1.02 -9.35 8.00
CA PHE A 256 -1.71 -10.15 6.97
C PHE A 256 -0.93 -10.26 5.66
N ASP A 257 -0.10 -9.28 5.31
CA ASP A 257 0.78 -9.38 4.15
C ASP A 257 1.86 -10.47 4.34
N VAL A 258 2.41 -10.58 5.55
CA VAL A 258 3.35 -11.67 5.89
C VAL A 258 2.62 -13.01 6.06
N TYR A 259 1.44 -13.01 6.70
CA TYR A 259 0.59 -14.20 6.81
C TYR A 259 0.28 -14.80 5.43
N ASP A 260 -0.16 -13.98 4.49
CA ASP A 260 -0.44 -14.43 3.12
C ASP A 260 0.80 -15.03 2.44
N SER A 261 1.96 -14.39 2.61
CA SER A 261 3.23 -14.91 2.11
C SER A 261 3.65 -16.24 2.76
N VAL A 262 3.37 -16.42 4.05
CA VAL A 262 3.60 -17.68 4.78
C VAL A 262 2.66 -18.79 4.30
N MET A 263 1.39 -18.46 4.07
CA MET A 263 0.40 -19.43 3.57
C MET A 263 0.71 -19.86 2.14
N ASN A 264 1.19 -18.97 1.30
CA ASN A 264 1.65 -19.25 -0.06
C ASN A 264 3.06 -19.86 -0.13
N LYS A 265 3.68 -20.17 1.02
CA LYS A 265 5.02 -20.77 1.16
C LYS A 265 6.16 -19.93 0.55
N ASN A 266 5.97 -18.63 0.40
CA ASN A 266 6.99 -17.70 -0.10
C ASN A 266 8.02 -17.33 0.97
N VAL A 267 7.60 -17.32 2.25
CA VAL A 267 8.46 -17.01 3.40
C VAL A 267 8.22 -17.99 4.56
N ASN A 268 9.18 -18.05 5.50
CA ASN A 268 9.06 -18.86 6.70
C ASN A 268 8.13 -18.17 7.72
N GLU A 269 7.44 -18.99 8.56
CA GLU A 269 6.61 -18.53 9.66
C GLU A 269 7.38 -17.69 10.70
N GLU A 270 8.69 -17.82 10.79
CA GLU A 270 9.56 -17.01 11.65
C GLU A 270 9.45 -15.48 11.37
N GLU A 271 9.06 -15.08 10.17
CA GLU A 271 8.85 -13.68 9.86
C GLU A 271 7.65 -13.11 10.65
N LEU A 272 6.62 -13.91 10.92
CA LEU A 272 5.53 -13.51 11.82
C LEU A 272 5.98 -13.33 13.26
N VAL A 273 6.96 -14.10 13.73
CA VAL A 273 7.50 -13.95 15.10
C VAL A 273 8.04 -12.54 15.33
N LYS A 274 8.70 -11.96 14.32
CA LYS A 274 9.24 -10.59 14.42
C LYS A 274 8.13 -9.56 14.62
N ILE A 275 6.99 -9.77 13.96
CA ILE A 275 5.80 -8.90 14.08
C ILE A 275 5.14 -9.11 15.45
N VAL A 276 4.88 -10.36 15.83
CA VAL A 276 4.19 -10.70 17.08
C VAL A 276 4.94 -10.18 18.31
N LYS A 277 6.26 -10.25 18.32
CA LYS A 277 7.09 -9.70 19.41
C LYS A 277 6.93 -8.18 19.59
N ARG A 278 6.47 -7.47 18.58
CA ARG A 278 6.28 -6.02 18.64
C ARG A 278 4.83 -5.58 18.83
N SER A 279 3.89 -6.50 19.06
CA SER A 279 2.47 -6.18 19.20
C SER A 279 2.21 -5.18 20.33
N ASN A 280 2.77 -5.39 21.53
CA ASN A 280 2.61 -4.47 22.66
C ASN A 280 3.19 -3.07 22.37
N ASP A 281 4.30 -2.99 21.65
CA ASP A 281 4.86 -1.69 21.26
C ASP A 281 4.01 -1.01 20.20
N TYR A 282 3.38 -1.79 19.31
CA TYR A 282 2.43 -1.25 18.34
C TYR A 282 1.18 -0.69 19.01
N GLU A 283 0.66 -1.33 20.04
CA GLU A 283 -0.43 -0.79 20.87
C GLU A 283 -0.04 0.54 21.53
N LYS A 284 1.19 0.63 22.08
CA LYS A 284 1.72 1.92 22.61
C LYS A 284 1.81 2.99 21.53
N PHE A 285 2.23 2.62 20.31
CA PHE A 285 2.25 3.53 19.17
C PHE A 285 0.84 4.00 18.81
N LEU A 286 -0.15 3.09 18.72
CA LEU A 286 -1.55 3.42 18.47
C LEU A 286 -2.12 4.36 19.56
N LYS A 287 -1.83 4.07 20.85
CA LYS A 287 -2.24 4.94 21.97
C LYS A 287 -1.66 6.34 21.86
N LYS A 288 -0.35 6.47 21.60
CA LYS A 288 0.30 7.77 21.45
C LYS A 288 -0.21 8.52 20.22
N THR A 289 -0.42 7.83 19.11
CA THR A 289 -1.03 8.40 17.89
C THR A 289 -2.45 8.91 18.16
N TYR A 290 -3.27 8.15 18.90
CA TYR A 290 -4.59 8.59 19.33
C TYR A 290 -4.52 9.90 20.13
N LEU A 291 -3.59 10.00 21.07
CA LEU A 291 -3.41 11.21 21.88
C LEU A 291 -2.94 12.41 21.05
N GLU A 292 -2.06 12.20 20.07
CA GLU A 292 -1.62 13.26 19.14
C GLU A 292 -2.78 13.77 18.29
N ILE A 293 -3.56 12.89 17.67
CA ILE A 293 -4.71 13.26 16.84
C ILE A 293 -5.82 13.90 17.69
N SER A 294 -5.99 13.44 18.93
CA SER A 294 -7.01 13.99 19.86
C SER A 294 -6.80 15.44 20.23
N LYS A 295 -5.64 16.04 19.93
CA LYS A 295 -5.39 17.49 20.04
C LYS A 295 -6.16 18.30 19.00
N TYR A 296 -6.59 17.67 17.90
CA TYR A 296 -7.25 18.32 16.77
C TYR A 296 -8.74 17.96 16.67
N VAL A 297 -9.09 16.72 17.03
CA VAL A 297 -10.45 16.19 16.89
C VAL A 297 -10.73 15.16 17.99
N ARG A 298 -11.99 15.06 18.43
CA ARG A 298 -12.40 13.98 19.33
C ARG A 298 -12.53 12.68 18.52
N LEU A 299 -11.62 11.71 18.77
CA LEU A 299 -11.69 10.38 18.23
C LEU A 299 -12.56 9.44 19.08
N ASP A 300 -13.15 8.43 18.46
CA ASP A 300 -13.80 7.34 19.18
C ASP A 300 -12.73 6.53 19.94
N LYS A 301 -12.99 6.20 21.21
CA LYS A 301 -12.03 5.51 22.07
C LYS A 301 -12.14 4.00 21.89
N ILE A 302 -11.00 3.32 21.86
CA ILE A 302 -10.89 1.87 21.96
C ILE A 302 -10.24 1.57 23.30
N ASP A 303 -11.06 1.16 24.28
CA ASP A 303 -10.65 1.15 25.70
C ASP A 303 -9.42 0.31 25.97
N TRP A 304 -9.33 -0.89 25.43
CA TRP A 304 -8.17 -1.77 25.67
C TRP A 304 -6.85 -1.24 25.09
N ILE A 305 -6.88 -0.42 24.03
CA ILE A 305 -5.70 0.26 23.49
C ILE A 305 -5.34 1.48 24.34
N ILE A 306 -6.34 2.25 24.76
CA ILE A 306 -6.11 3.55 25.39
C ILE A 306 -5.86 3.40 26.90
N GLU A 307 -6.57 2.52 27.58
CA GLU A 307 -6.41 2.30 29.01
C GLU A 307 -5.28 1.33 29.35
N GLY A 308 -4.99 0.41 28.43
CA GLY A 308 -4.02 -0.67 28.61
C GLY A 308 -4.61 -1.85 29.41
N HIS A 309 -3.92 -2.96 29.38
CA HIS A 309 -4.21 -4.10 30.25
C HIS A 309 -3.60 -3.89 31.61
#